data_d9b6fdf9edcd3debbffc180bbac145e9
#
_entry.id   d9b6fdf9edcd3debbffc180bbac145e9
#
_cell.length_a   1.000
_cell.length_b   1.000
_cell.length_c   1.000
_cell.angle_alpha   90.00
_cell.angle_beta   90.00
_cell.angle_gamma   90.00
#
_symmetry.space_group_name_H-M   'P 1'
#
loop_
_entity.id
_entity.type
_entity.pdbx_description
1 polymer ?
#
loop_
_entity_poly.entity_id
_entity_poly.type
_entity_poly.pdbx_seq_one_letter_code
_entity_poly.pdbx_strand_id
1 'polypeptide(L)'
;VQVIAATVLSIVFGLLGIQEGMIWALVMGIIITCFFIFIKEGLLPKIWEQKTEILSVAKEYQSFPKYMILSDLSLTASQQFIPLLFSVLYSTTVVGFFAMANRMLRLPNIVITSSIANVFRNDAIDEIRKTGNCKVLYESTFKKLMAMSLPIYFLIFLVAPFMFKFLFGALWLEAGYYARIITLFLFIEFMATPLNTLFYVKEKQKLLMRLQFLNAVFGGLAIYFGAIFFESARMSLVFYSANAVVFNLIMLFFSYKIASNKL
;
A
#
# COMPACT_ATOMS: atom_id res chain seq x y z
N VAL A 1 0.14 -22.36 -1.94
CA VAL A 1 -1.03 -23.14 -2.41
C VAL A 1 -1.94 -22.25 -3.25
N GLN A 2 -2.42 -21.11 -2.75
CA GLN A 2 -3.38 -20.23 -3.44
C GLN A 2 -2.90 -19.80 -4.83
N VAL A 3 -1.68 -19.27 -4.94
CA VAL A 3 -1.12 -18.78 -6.22
C VAL A 3 -1.01 -19.92 -7.22
N ILE A 4 -0.51 -21.08 -6.80
CA ILE A 4 -0.36 -22.25 -7.68
C ILE A 4 -1.74 -22.72 -8.16
N ALA A 5 -2.71 -22.88 -7.25
CA ALA A 5 -4.06 -23.30 -7.61
C ALA A 5 -4.75 -22.30 -8.57
N ALA A 6 -4.69 -21.02 -8.26
CA ALA A 6 -5.26 -19.97 -9.11
C ALA A 6 -4.59 -19.92 -10.50
N THR A 7 -3.25 -20.07 -10.58
CA THR A 7 -2.53 -20.05 -11.85
C THR A 7 -2.88 -21.26 -12.72
N VAL A 8 -2.90 -22.46 -12.12
CA VAL A 8 -3.28 -23.69 -12.85
C VAL A 8 -4.73 -23.58 -13.36
N LEU A 9 -5.66 -23.15 -12.51
CA LEU A 9 -7.04 -22.96 -12.91
C LEU A 9 -7.22 -21.89 -14.00
N SER A 10 -6.44 -20.79 -13.93
CA SER A 10 -6.47 -19.76 -14.98
C SER A 10 -6.03 -20.30 -16.35
N ILE A 11 -4.99 -21.14 -16.35
CA ILE A 11 -4.53 -21.81 -17.59
C ILE A 11 -5.61 -22.75 -18.11
N VAL A 12 -6.18 -23.58 -17.24
CA VAL A 12 -7.23 -24.55 -17.64
C VAL A 12 -8.46 -23.83 -18.19
N PHE A 13 -8.96 -22.78 -17.51
CA PHE A 13 -10.12 -22.03 -17.96
C PHE A 13 -9.83 -21.22 -19.24
N GLY A 14 -8.59 -20.75 -19.42
CA GLY A 14 -8.16 -20.13 -20.66
C GLY A 14 -8.17 -21.11 -21.84
N LEU A 15 -7.69 -22.36 -21.65
CA LEU A 15 -7.74 -23.41 -22.67
C LEU A 15 -9.16 -23.85 -23.00
N LEU A 16 -10.09 -23.80 -22.03
CA LEU A 16 -11.50 -24.10 -22.23
C LEU A 16 -12.30 -22.94 -22.84
N GLY A 17 -11.68 -21.78 -23.09
CA GLY A 17 -12.32 -20.61 -23.69
C GLY A 17 -13.36 -19.92 -22.83
N ILE A 18 -13.31 -20.09 -21.51
CA ILE A 18 -14.25 -19.45 -20.57
C ILE A 18 -13.92 -17.96 -20.46
N GLN A 19 -14.81 -17.08 -20.92
CA GLN A 19 -14.60 -15.64 -21.00
C GLN A 19 -14.23 -14.98 -19.65
N GLU A 20 -14.76 -15.48 -18.54
CA GLU A 20 -14.47 -14.98 -17.17
C GLU A 20 -13.57 -15.94 -16.36
N GLY A 21 -12.89 -16.86 -17.04
CA GLY A 21 -12.12 -17.96 -16.42
C GLY A 21 -11.07 -17.46 -15.41
N MET A 22 -10.49 -16.29 -15.63
CA MET A 22 -9.49 -15.72 -14.72
C MET A 22 -10.10 -15.28 -13.38
N ILE A 23 -11.33 -14.77 -13.38
CA ILE A 23 -12.06 -14.39 -12.15
C ILE A 23 -12.44 -15.65 -11.37
N TRP A 24 -13.01 -16.64 -12.05
CA TRP A 24 -13.39 -17.91 -11.44
C TRP A 24 -12.17 -18.68 -10.88
N ALA A 25 -11.04 -18.64 -11.58
CA ALA A 25 -9.80 -19.25 -11.12
C ALA A 25 -9.29 -18.64 -9.81
N LEU A 26 -9.38 -17.33 -9.65
CA LEU A 26 -9.00 -16.64 -8.41
C LEU A 26 -9.94 -17.04 -7.26
N VAL A 27 -11.25 -17.03 -7.48
CA VAL A 27 -12.24 -17.41 -6.45
C VAL A 27 -12.05 -18.86 -6.02
N MET A 28 -11.95 -19.79 -6.99
CA MET A 28 -11.73 -21.21 -6.68
C MET A 28 -10.36 -21.46 -6.03
N GLY A 29 -9.32 -20.73 -6.42
CA GLY A 29 -8.01 -20.79 -5.77
C GLY A 29 -8.05 -20.39 -4.29
N ILE A 30 -8.85 -19.39 -3.92
CA ILE A 30 -9.09 -19.00 -2.53
C ILE A 30 -9.85 -20.13 -1.79
N ILE A 31 -10.93 -20.64 -2.37
CA ILE A 31 -11.75 -21.71 -1.77
C ILE A 31 -10.91 -22.97 -1.50
N ILE A 32 -10.12 -23.41 -2.49
CA ILE A 32 -9.23 -24.57 -2.35
C ILE A 32 -8.20 -24.34 -1.23
N THR A 33 -7.66 -23.13 -1.15
CA THR A 33 -6.67 -22.81 -0.10
C THR A 33 -7.30 -22.80 1.28
N CYS A 34 -8.48 -22.21 1.44
CA CYS A 34 -9.23 -22.24 2.70
C CYS A 34 -9.54 -23.67 3.12
N PHE A 35 -10.00 -24.50 2.19
CA PHE A 35 -10.31 -25.91 2.44
C PHE A 35 -9.07 -26.71 2.83
N PHE A 36 -7.94 -26.48 2.14
CA PHE A 36 -6.67 -27.11 2.46
C PHE A 36 -6.17 -26.77 3.87
N ILE A 37 -6.22 -25.48 4.26
CA ILE A 37 -5.84 -25.03 5.60
C ILE A 37 -6.77 -25.65 6.64
N PHE A 38 -8.07 -25.67 6.36
CA PHE A 38 -9.08 -26.19 7.27
C PHE A 38 -8.89 -27.67 7.59
N ILE A 39 -8.51 -28.47 6.59
CA ILE A 39 -8.19 -29.91 6.78
C ILE A 39 -6.85 -30.07 7.50
N LYS A 40 -5.81 -29.34 7.05
CA LYS A 40 -4.45 -29.52 7.57
C LYS A 40 -4.33 -29.18 9.06
N GLU A 41 -5.00 -28.11 9.49
CA GLU A 41 -4.92 -27.62 10.88
C GLU A 41 -5.92 -28.29 11.83
N GLY A 42 -6.81 -29.13 11.32
CA GLY A 42 -7.82 -29.83 12.14
C GLY A 42 -8.68 -28.86 12.96
N LEU A 43 -9.03 -27.70 12.39
CA LEU A 43 -9.66 -26.60 13.11
C LEU A 43 -11.09 -26.91 13.59
N LEU A 44 -11.81 -27.82 12.92
CA LEU A 44 -13.21 -28.14 13.24
C LEU A 44 -13.44 -28.58 14.69
N PRO A 45 -12.74 -29.59 15.21
CA PRO A 45 -12.99 -30.03 16.58
C PRO A 45 -12.59 -28.97 17.61
N LYS A 46 -11.49 -28.25 17.40
CA LYS A 46 -11.01 -27.19 18.31
C LYS A 46 -11.96 -26.00 18.42
N ILE A 47 -12.59 -25.60 17.32
CA ILE A 47 -13.56 -24.49 17.31
C ILE A 47 -14.81 -24.83 18.14
N TRP A 48 -15.26 -26.07 18.09
CA TRP A 48 -16.46 -26.49 18.84
C TRP A 48 -16.21 -26.61 20.35
N GLU A 49 -15.04 -27.07 20.75
CA GLU A 49 -14.67 -27.21 22.17
C GLU A 49 -14.44 -25.85 22.88
N GLN A 50 -13.95 -24.85 22.16
CA GLN A 50 -13.55 -23.55 22.72
C GLN A 50 -14.47 -22.37 22.34
N LYS A 51 -15.71 -22.64 22.00
CA LYS A 51 -16.67 -21.62 21.50
C LYS A 51 -16.83 -20.41 22.42
N THR A 52 -16.87 -20.61 23.72
CA THR A 52 -16.99 -19.54 24.73
C THR A 52 -15.74 -18.69 24.84
N GLU A 53 -14.56 -19.30 24.78
CA GLU A 53 -13.28 -18.58 24.81
C GLU A 53 -13.07 -17.80 23.51
N ILE A 54 -13.43 -18.36 22.35
CA ILE A 54 -13.35 -17.67 21.06
C ILE A 54 -14.24 -16.43 21.04
N LEU A 55 -15.47 -16.51 21.60
CA LEU A 55 -16.38 -15.37 21.67
C LEU A 55 -15.87 -14.26 22.61
N SER A 56 -15.25 -14.61 23.74
CA SER A 56 -14.68 -13.63 24.66
C SER A 56 -13.50 -12.89 24.05
N VAL A 57 -12.57 -13.63 23.41
CA VAL A 57 -11.42 -13.08 22.69
C VAL A 57 -11.87 -12.21 21.50
N ALA A 58 -12.86 -12.69 20.72
CA ALA A 58 -13.41 -11.91 19.60
C ALA A 58 -14.05 -10.60 20.08
N LYS A 59 -14.68 -10.59 21.25
CA LYS A 59 -15.25 -9.37 21.85
C LYS A 59 -14.18 -8.44 22.40
N GLU A 60 -13.13 -8.96 22.99
CA GLU A 60 -12.00 -8.18 23.50
C GLU A 60 -11.25 -7.48 22.35
N TYR A 61 -10.99 -8.20 21.27
CA TYR A 61 -10.25 -7.69 20.11
C TYR A 61 -11.12 -7.13 18.98
N GLN A 62 -12.42 -6.96 19.16
CA GLN A 62 -13.35 -6.48 18.11
C GLN A 62 -12.98 -5.12 17.49
N SER A 63 -12.30 -4.26 18.27
CA SER A 63 -11.85 -2.95 17.79
C SER A 63 -10.75 -3.07 16.72
N PHE A 64 -9.91 -4.10 16.82
CA PHE A 64 -8.78 -4.30 15.92
C PHE A 64 -9.24 -4.55 14.46
N PRO A 65 -10.03 -5.59 14.14
CA PRO A 65 -10.52 -5.80 12.78
C PRO A 65 -11.38 -4.64 12.27
N LYS A 66 -12.22 -4.04 13.14
CA LYS A 66 -13.08 -2.92 12.75
C LYS A 66 -12.30 -1.72 12.21
N TYR A 67 -11.27 -1.28 12.92
CA TYR A 67 -10.47 -0.13 12.49
C TYR A 67 -9.43 -0.49 11.42
N MET A 68 -8.90 -1.71 11.45
CA MET A 68 -7.96 -2.19 10.45
C MET A 68 -8.61 -2.37 9.09
N ILE A 69 -9.77 -3.04 9.01
CA ILE A 69 -10.53 -3.20 7.76
C ILE A 69 -10.89 -1.83 7.17
N LEU A 70 -11.36 -0.89 7.99
CA LEU A 70 -11.73 0.43 7.53
C LEU A 70 -10.52 1.26 7.07
N SER A 71 -9.37 1.09 7.74
CA SER A 71 -8.10 1.69 7.35
C SER A 71 -7.62 1.14 5.99
N ASP A 72 -7.64 -0.17 5.82
CA ASP A 72 -7.17 -0.84 4.60
C ASP A 72 -8.13 -0.58 3.42
N LEU A 73 -9.43 -0.53 3.67
CA LEU A 73 -10.42 -0.11 2.67
C LEU A 73 -10.20 1.34 2.24
N SER A 74 -9.94 2.25 3.18
CA SER A 74 -9.66 3.65 2.88
C SER A 74 -8.38 3.80 2.06
N LEU A 75 -7.34 3.04 2.39
CA LEU A 75 -6.09 3.04 1.65
C LEU A 75 -6.29 2.48 0.24
N THR A 76 -6.96 1.33 0.12
CA THR A 76 -7.24 0.69 -1.18
C THR A 76 -8.15 1.56 -2.04
N ALA A 77 -9.22 2.10 -1.47
CA ALA A 77 -10.11 3.04 -2.15
C ALA A 77 -9.32 4.25 -2.67
N SER A 78 -8.47 4.85 -1.84
CA SER A 78 -7.61 5.97 -2.23
C SER A 78 -6.75 5.63 -3.45
N GLN A 79 -6.15 4.44 -3.48
CA GLN A 79 -5.32 3.99 -4.60
C GLN A 79 -6.12 3.72 -5.89
N GLN A 80 -7.34 3.21 -5.76
CA GLN A 80 -8.23 2.93 -6.91
C GLN A 80 -9.01 4.18 -7.39
N PHE A 81 -9.22 5.15 -6.50
CA PHE A 81 -9.89 6.40 -6.87
C PHE A 81 -9.11 7.22 -7.90
N ILE A 82 -7.77 7.15 -7.87
CA ILE A 82 -6.94 7.91 -8.79
C ILE A 82 -7.17 7.50 -10.25
N PRO A 83 -7.01 6.21 -10.62
CA PRO A 83 -7.33 5.76 -11.99
C PRO A 83 -8.77 6.09 -12.39
N LEU A 84 -9.72 5.95 -11.46
CA LEU A 84 -11.12 6.27 -11.71
C LEU A 84 -11.32 7.76 -12.02
N LEU A 85 -10.78 8.66 -11.19
CA LEU A 85 -10.85 10.10 -11.42
C LEU A 85 -10.16 10.52 -12.72
N PHE A 86 -9.00 9.92 -13.02
CA PHE A 86 -8.32 10.18 -14.30
C PHE A 86 -9.14 9.71 -15.50
N SER A 87 -9.90 8.59 -15.38
CA SER A 87 -10.75 8.11 -16.47
C SER A 87 -11.96 9.02 -16.72
N VAL A 88 -12.50 9.61 -15.66
CA VAL A 88 -13.66 10.52 -15.75
C VAL A 88 -13.25 11.91 -16.21
N LEU A 89 -12.12 12.44 -15.71
CA LEU A 89 -11.69 13.81 -15.96
C LEU A 89 -10.89 14.00 -17.26
N TYR A 90 -10.25 12.92 -17.74
CA TYR A 90 -9.36 13.00 -18.91
C TYR A 90 -9.70 11.93 -19.95
N SER A 91 -8.84 10.92 -20.11
CA SER A 91 -9.00 9.85 -21.08
C SER A 91 -8.43 8.52 -20.60
N THR A 92 -8.86 7.43 -21.22
CA THR A 92 -8.31 6.09 -20.98
C THR A 92 -6.81 6.01 -21.26
N THR A 93 -6.30 6.78 -22.20
CA THR A 93 -4.87 6.87 -22.52
C THR A 93 -4.08 7.46 -21.35
N VAL A 94 -4.59 8.53 -20.72
CA VAL A 94 -3.99 9.14 -19.52
C VAL A 94 -3.96 8.14 -18.36
N VAL A 95 -5.05 7.40 -18.16
CA VAL A 95 -5.12 6.33 -17.16
C VAL A 95 -4.06 5.25 -17.45
N GLY A 96 -3.88 4.87 -18.72
CA GLY A 96 -2.87 3.91 -19.15
C GLY A 96 -1.46 4.36 -18.79
N PHE A 97 -1.10 5.61 -19.07
CA PHE A 97 0.21 6.17 -18.71
C PHE A 97 0.43 6.19 -17.21
N PHE A 98 -0.57 6.62 -16.44
CA PHE A 98 -0.50 6.62 -14.98
C PHE A 98 -0.36 5.20 -14.43
N ALA A 99 -1.19 4.26 -14.90
CA ALA A 99 -1.19 2.88 -14.43
C ALA A 99 0.16 2.19 -14.69
N MET A 100 0.74 2.40 -15.87
CA MET A 100 2.05 1.86 -16.24
C MET A 100 3.15 2.44 -15.35
N ALA A 101 3.19 3.77 -15.19
CA ALA A 101 4.17 4.44 -14.33
C ALA A 101 4.07 3.97 -12.87
N ASN A 102 2.85 3.95 -12.32
CA ASN A 102 2.59 3.53 -10.96
C ASN A 102 2.97 2.05 -10.73
N ARG A 103 2.58 1.16 -11.64
CA ARG A 103 2.87 -0.27 -11.53
C ARG A 103 4.37 -0.55 -11.53
N MET A 104 5.13 0.08 -12.43
CA MET A 104 6.57 -0.12 -12.55
C MET A 104 7.35 0.33 -11.30
N LEU A 105 6.93 1.45 -10.70
CA LEU A 105 7.61 1.98 -9.51
C LEU A 105 7.12 1.36 -8.21
N ARG A 106 5.84 1.04 -8.11
CA ARG A 106 5.23 0.58 -6.86
C ARG A 106 5.55 -0.89 -6.53
N LEU A 107 5.68 -1.77 -7.51
CA LEU A 107 5.96 -3.19 -7.26
C LEU A 107 7.29 -3.40 -6.50
N PRO A 108 8.45 -2.86 -6.95
CA PRO A 108 9.70 -2.97 -6.20
C PRO A 108 9.61 -2.31 -4.82
N ASN A 109 8.91 -1.16 -4.73
CA ASN A 109 8.72 -0.44 -3.48
C ASN A 109 8.01 -1.31 -2.43
N ILE A 110 6.88 -1.93 -2.78
CA ILE A 110 6.11 -2.77 -1.86
C ILE A 110 6.95 -3.94 -1.35
N VAL A 111 7.66 -4.64 -2.23
CA VAL A 111 8.48 -5.82 -1.84
C VAL A 111 9.54 -5.44 -0.82
N ILE A 112 10.27 -4.35 -1.05
CA ILE A 112 11.35 -3.91 -0.17
C ILE A 112 10.79 -3.40 1.16
N THR A 113 9.79 -2.51 1.09
CA THR A 113 9.24 -1.88 2.30
C THR A 113 8.50 -2.86 3.19
N SER A 114 7.81 -3.88 2.63
CA SER A 114 7.14 -4.90 3.43
C SER A 114 8.12 -5.78 4.21
N SER A 115 9.25 -6.14 3.59
CA SER A 115 10.30 -6.90 4.25
C SER A 115 10.90 -6.13 5.42
N ILE A 116 11.23 -4.86 5.21
CA ILE A 116 11.78 -3.97 6.27
C ILE A 116 10.73 -3.72 7.36
N ALA A 117 9.45 -3.56 6.99
CA ALA A 117 8.36 -3.34 7.92
C ALA A 117 8.18 -4.50 8.91
N ASN A 118 8.32 -5.73 8.43
CA ASN A 118 8.22 -6.92 9.29
C ASN A 118 9.37 -7.00 10.30
N VAL A 119 10.61 -6.74 9.87
CA VAL A 119 11.78 -6.73 10.76
C VAL A 119 11.65 -5.60 11.78
N PHE A 120 11.40 -4.37 11.30
CA PHE A 120 11.26 -3.21 12.19
C PHE A 120 10.14 -3.38 13.22
N ARG A 121 9.00 -3.97 12.82
CA ARG A 121 7.88 -4.23 13.74
C ARG A 121 8.29 -5.17 14.88
N ASN A 122 8.99 -6.26 14.58
CA ASN A 122 9.43 -7.21 15.57
C ASN A 122 10.46 -6.59 16.52
N ASP A 123 11.46 -5.91 15.98
CA ASP A 123 12.48 -5.22 16.76
C ASP A 123 11.86 -4.11 17.64
N ALA A 124 10.87 -3.37 17.12
CA ALA A 124 10.16 -2.35 17.88
C ALA A 124 9.36 -2.92 19.06
N ILE A 125 8.71 -4.07 18.88
CA ILE A 125 8.00 -4.76 19.97
C ILE A 125 8.98 -5.15 21.07
N ASP A 126 10.12 -5.72 20.70
CA ASP A 126 11.15 -6.16 21.67
C ASP A 126 11.79 -4.98 22.39
N GLU A 127 12.10 -3.90 21.68
CA GLU A 127 12.67 -2.69 22.26
C GLU A 127 11.70 -2.01 23.22
N ILE A 128 10.41 -1.90 22.83
CA ILE A 128 9.36 -1.33 23.70
C ILE A 128 9.16 -2.16 24.96
N ARG A 129 9.24 -3.48 24.88
CA ARG A 129 9.17 -4.37 26.07
C ARG A 129 10.33 -4.15 27.04
N LYS A 130 11.53 -3.85 26.52
CA LYS A 130 12.76 -3.67 27.34
C LYS A 130 12.86 -2.27 27.93
N THR A 131 12.58 -1.23 27.13
CA THR A 131 12.90 0.17 27.46
C THR A 131 11.68 1.08 27.57
N GLY A 132 10.49 0.60 27.22
CA GLY A 132 9.24 1.37 27.18
C GLY A 132 9.06 2.24 25.93
N ASN A 133 10.11 2.46 25.13
CA ASN A 133 10.07 3.23 23.88
C ASN A 133 10.97 2.60 22.82
N CYS A 134 10.86 3.06 21.57
CA CYS A 134 11.72 2.58 20.47
C CYS A 134 12.30 3.75 19.64
N LYS A 135 12.53 4.90 20.28
CA LYS A 135 13.00 6.11 19.59
C LYS A 135 14.34 5.89 18.87
N VAL A 136 15.32 5.29 19.53
CA VAL A 136 16.67 5.05 18.97
C VAL A 136 16.58 4.14 17.74
N LEU A 137 15.81 3.06 17.85
CA LEU A 137 15.55 2.13 16.74
C LEU A 137 14.86 2.85 15.58
N TYR A 138 13.85 3.68 15.86
CA TYR A 138 13.16 4.48 14.85
C TYR A 138 14.12 5.40 14.07
N GLU A 139 14.91 6.20 14.77
CA GLU A 139 15.87 7.14 14.17
C GLU A 139 16.93 6.41 13.33
N SER A 140 17.46 5.30 13.85
CA SER A 140 18.42 4.46 13.12
C SER A 140 17.81 3.89 11.84
N THR A 141 16.59 3.34 11.92
CA THR A 141 15.89 2.79 10.77
C THR A 141 15.54 3.87 9.75
N PHE A 142 15.05 5.03 10.19
CA PHE A 142 14.76 6.17 9.32
C PHE A 142 16.01 6.62 8.55
N LYS A 143 17.17 6.76 9.21
CA LYS A 143 18.43 7.14 8.56
C LYS A 143 18.86 6.10 7.51
N LYS A 144 18.75 4.81 7.83
CA LYS A 144 19.06 3.72 6.87
C LYS A 144 18.14 3.75 5.66
N LEU A 145 16.83 3.92 5.87
CA LEU A 145 15.84 4.04 4.80
C LEU A 145 16.12 5.25 3.91
N MET A 146 16.42 6.40 4.51
CA MET A 146 16.78 7.63 3.77
C MET A 146 18.05 7.43 2.94
N ALA A 147 19.10 6.89 3.53
CA ALA A 147 20.36 6.65 2.83
C ALA A 147 20.21 5.68 1.64
N MET A 148 19.33 4.67 1.79
CA MET A 148 19.07 3.71 0.73
C MET A 148 18.14 4.27 -0.36
N SER A 149 17.08 4.98 0.03
CA SER A 149 16.07 5.46 -0.90
C SER A 149 16.52 6.68 -1.72
N LEU A 150 17.28 7.59 -1.10
CA LEU A 150 17.69 8.83 -1.75
C LEU A 150 18.40 8.62 -3.12
N PRO A 151 19.46 7.81 -3.22
CA PRO A 151 20.13 7.59 -4.50
C PRO A 151 19.24 6.89 -5.53
N ILE A 152 18.43 5.93 -5.09
CA ILE A 152 17.53 5.16 -5.97
C ILE A 152 16.46 6.09 -6.58
N TYR A 153 15.72 6.82 -5.74
CA TYR A 153 14.66 7.69 -6.23
C TYR A 153 15.17 8.92 -6.96
N PHE A 154 16.35 9.42 -6.58
CA PHE A 154 17.01 10.48 -7.32
C PHE A 154 17.39 10.03 -8.75
N LEU A 155 17.96 8.84 -8.89
CA LEU A 155 18.28 8.27 -10.20
C LEU A 155 17.02 8.06 -11.04
N ILE A 156 15.95 7.46 -10.45
CA ILE A 156 14.67 7.27 -11.14
C ILE A 156 14.10 8.63 -11.58
N PHE A 157 14.12 9.64 -10.73
CA PHE A 157 13.64 10.99 -11.06
C PHE A 157 14.33 11.57 -12.29
N LEU A 158 15.64 11.38 -12.42
CA LEU A 158 16.41 11.88 -13.56
C LEU A 158 16.12 11.10 -14.84
N VAL A 159 16.13 9.77 -14.77
CA VAL A 159 16.16 8.92 -15.96
C VAL A 159 14.79 8.37 -16.39
N ALA A 160 13.74 8.50 -15.58
CA ALA A 160 12.43 7.88 -15.84
C ALA A 160 11.89 8.17 -17.27
N PRO A 161 11.82 9.42 -17.79
CA PRO A 161 11.29 9.65 -19.12
C PRO A 161 12.10 8.96 -20.22
N PHE A 162 13.44 8.97 -20.08
CA PHE A 162 14.33 8.31 -21.02
C PHE A 162 14.16 6.80 -20.98
N MET A 163 14.11 6.21 -19.77
CA MET A 163 13.93 4.77 -19.58
C MET A 163 12.60 4.28 -20.14
N PHE A 164 11.51 5.01 -19.90
CA PHE A 164 10.19 4.63 -20.44
C PHE A 164 10.18 4.70 -21.97
N LYS A 165 10.77 5.74 -22.57
CA LYS A 165 10.91 5.84 -24.02
C LYS A 165 11.77 4.70 -24.59
N PHE A 166 12.86 4.37 -23.93
CA PHE A 166 13.80 3.33 -24.39
C PHE A 166 13.21 1.92 -24.29
N LEU A 167 12.57 1.59 -23.15
CA LEU A 167 12.05 0.24 -22.90
C LEU A 167 10.72 -0.04 -23.61
N PHE A 168 9.84 0.96 -23.71
CA PHE A 168 8.46 0.77 -24.17
C PHE A 168 8.15 1.52 -25.47
N GLY A 169 9.09 2.32 -25.96
CA GLY A 169 8.94 3.11 -27.19
C GLY A 169 8.47 4.55 -26.96
N ALA A 170 8.47 5.33 -28.05
CA ALA A 170 8.24 6.78 -28.01
C ALA A 170 6.88 7.18 -27.40
N LEU A 171 5.84 6.36 -27.59
CA LEU A 171 4.48 6.60 -27.07
C LEU A 171 4.44 6.62 -25.55
N TRP A 172 5.39 5.95 -24.88
CA TRP A 172 5.42 5.85 -23.41
C TRP A 172 6.25 6.93 -22.72
N LEU A 173 6.76 7.90 -23.48
CA LEU A 173 7.49 9.03 -22.93
C LEU A 173 6.67 9.80 -21.88
N GLU A 174 5.36 9.93 -22.13
CA GLU A 174 4.41 10.59 -21.20
C GLU A 174 4.29 9.82 -19.87
N ALA A 175 4.23 8.49 -19.91
CA ALA A 175 4.26 7.67 -18.71
C ALA A 175 5.57 7.87 -17.91
N GLY A 176 6.69 8.12 -18.58
CA GLY A 176 7.95 8.47 -17.95
C GLY A 176 7.91 9.81 -17.20
N TYR A 177 7.21 10.81 -17.73
CA TYR A 177 6.96 12.06 -16.98
C TYR A 177 6.07 11.84 -15.77
N TYR A 178 5.04 11.01 -15.89
CA TYR A 178 4.20 10.61 -14.75
C TYR A 178 5.02 9.86 -13.70
N ALA A 179 5.89 8.94 -14.10
CA ALA A 179 6.81 8.23 -13.22
C ALA A 179 7.72 9.19 -12.45
N ARG A 180 8.25 10.23 -13.11
CA ARG A 180 9.05 11.28 -12.46
C ARG A 180 8.26 12.02 -11.36
N ILE A 181 7.01 12.36 -11.61
CA ILE A 181 6.14 13.02 -10.61
C ILE A 181 5.82 12.07 -9.45
N ILE A 182 5.47 10.83 -9.74
CA ILE A 182 5.16 9.79 -8.77
C ILE A 182 6.36 9.50 -7.86
N THR A 183 7.57 9.56 -8.37
CA THR A 183 8.82 9.31 -7.66
C THR A 183 8.96 10.16 -6.39
N LEU A 184 8.46 11.41 -6.41
CA LEU A 184 8.56 12.33 -5.28
C LEU A 184 7.81 11.81 -4.04
N PHE A 185 6.57 11.36 -4.21
CA PHE A 185 5.82 10.84 -3.07
C PHE A 185 6.24 9.40 -2.70
N LEU A 186 6.62 8.57 -3.67
CA LEU A 186 7.10 7.23 -3.40
C LEU A 186 8.40 7.23 -2.57
N PHE A 187 9.26 8.22 -2.76
CA PHE A 187 10.45 8.41 -1.91
C PHE A 187 10.08 8.59 -0.44
N ILE A 188 9.10 9.44 -0.12
CA ILE A 188 8.65 9.64 1.27
C ILE A 188 7.85 8.42 1.76
N GLU A 189 7.00 7.84 0.92
CA GLU A 189 6.23 6.63 1.23
C GLU A 189 7.14 5.44 1.57
N PHE A 190 8.27 5.31 0.89
CA PHE A 190 9.27 4.28 1.16
C PHE A 190 9.80 4.33 2.60
N MET A 191 10.02 5.52 3.13
CA MET A 191 10.43 5.71 4.51
C MET A 191 9.25 5.55 5.48
N ALA A 192 8.08 6.06 5.13
CA ALA A 192 6.91 6.08 5.99
C ALA A 192 6.32 4.67 6.21
N THR A 193 6.24 3.85 5.15
CA THR A 193 5.56 2.55 5.18
C THR A 193 6.09 1.61 6.28
N PRO A 194 7.40 1.34 6.42
CA PRO A 194 7.90 0.49 7.48
C PRO A 194 7.67 1.08 8.89
N LEU A 195 7.86 2.38 9.03
CA LEU A 195 7.78 3.07 10.32
C LEU A 195 6.32 3.23 10.81
N ASN A 196 5.36 3.27 9.89
CA ASN A 196 3.95 3.33 10.21
C ASN A 196 3.41 2.04 10.88
N THR A 197 4.18 0.95 10.88
CA THR A 197 3.82 -0.25 11.65
C THR A 197 3.69 0.02 13.15
N LEU A 198 4.29 1.08 13.68
CA LEU A 198 4.13 1.51 15.06
C LEU A 198 2.70 1.88 15.45
N PHE A 199 1.90 2.36 14.50
CA PHE A 199 0.47 2.60 14.76
C PHE A 199 -0.26 1.31 15.15
N TYR A 200 0.15 0.17 14.62
CA TYR A 200 -0.40 -1.14 15.00
C TYR A 200 0.19 -1.65 16.32
N VAL A 201 1.50 -1.52 16.51
CA VAL A 201 2.20 -1.97 17.73
C VAL A 201 1.72 -1.25 18.99
N LYS A 202 1.41 0.04 18.90
CA LYS A 202 0.93 0.89 20.01
C LYS A 202 -0.59 1.14 19.97
N GLU A 203 -1.35 0.31 19.24
CA GLU A 203 -2.83 0.36 19.16
C GLU A 203 -3.42 1.73 18.76
N LYS A 204 -2.71 2.46 17.90
CA LYS A 204 -3.13 3.77 17.37
C LYS A 204 -3.80 3.68 15.99
N GLN A 205 -4.42 2.55 15.64
CA GLN A 205 -5.06 2.30 14.34
C GLN A 205 -6.14 3.34 14.01
N LYS A 206 -6.86 3.82 15.02
CA LYS A 206 -7.89 4.87 14.85
C LYS A 206 -7.30 6.17 14.31
N LEU A 207 -6.11 6.54 14.79
CA LEU A 207 -5.40 7.72 14.28
C LEU A 207 -4.93 7.49 12.84
N LEU A 208 -4.33 6.32 12.57
CA LEU A 208 -3.91 5.95 11.21
C LEU A 208 -5.07 6.00 10.22
N MET A 209 -6.22 5.38 10.56
CA MET A 209 -7.43 5.42 9.75
C MET A 209 -7.88 6.85 9.42
N ARG A 210 -7.90 7.74 10.43
CA ARG A 210 -8.28 9.15 10.20
C ARG A 210 -7.34 9.86 9.23
N LEU A 211 -6.03 9.66 9.40
CA LEU A 211 -5.01 10.25 8.52
C LEU A 211 -5.13 9.72 7.10
N GLN A 212 -5.34 8.42 6.93
CA GLN A 212 -5.52 7.81 5.61
C GLN A 212 -6.81 8.28 4.93
N PHE A 213 -7.91 8.38 5.67
CA PHE A 213 -9.17 8.90 5.15
C PHE A 213 -9.02 10.36 4.68
N LEU A 214 -8.40 11.21 5.48
CA LEU A 214 -8.12 12.59 5.11
C LEU A 214 -7.22 12.67 3.87
N ASN A 215 -6.17 11.85 3.81
CA ASN A 215 -5.31 11.76 2.63
C ASN A 215 -6.10 11.38 1.37
N ALA A 216 -7.04 10.43 1.46
CA ALA A 216 -7.91 10.04 0.36
C ALA A 216 -8.78 11.20 -0.14
N VAL A 217 -9.45 11.89 0.79
CA VAL A 217 -10.33 13.02 0.47
C VAL A 217 -9.55 14.17 -0.16
N PHE A 218 -8.47 14.61 0.50
CA PHE A 218 -7.64 15.70 -0.02
C PHE A 218 -6.90 15.32 -1.31
N GLY A 219 -6.52 14.05 -1.49
CA GLY A 219 -5.94 13.54 -2.72
C GLY A 219 -6.92 13.61 -3.91
N GLY A 220 -8.19 13.25 -3.68
CA GLY A 220 -9.25 13.42 -4.68
C GLY A 220 -9.50 14.89 -5.03
N LEU A 221 -9.57 15.77 -4.02
CA LEU A 221 -9.71 17.22 -4.21
C LEU A 221 -8.51 17.81 -4.96
N ALA A 222 -7.30 17.36 -4.69
CA ALA A 222 -6.08 17.80 -5.35
C ALA A 222 -6.09 17.47 -6.86
N ILE A 223 -6.55 16.25 -7.22
CA ILE A 223 -6.72 15.86 -8.63
C ILE A 223 -7.77 16.75 -9.30
N TYR A 224 -8.92 16.93 -8.66
CA TYR A 224 -10.03 17.74 -9.18
C TYR A 224 -9.64 19.20 -9.37
N PHE A 225 -8.92 19.77 -8.40
CA PHE A 225 -8.37 21.11 -8.49
C PHE A 225 -7.42 21.27 -9.70
N GLY A 226 -6.49 20.33 -9.88
CA GLY A 226 -5.58 20.34 -11.02
C GLY A 226 -6.31 20.22 -12.37
N ALA A 227 -7.42 19.48 -12.41
CA ALA A 227 -8.23 19.34 -13.62
C ALA A 227 -8.96 20.62 -13.99
N ILE A 228 -9.60 21.29 -13.01
CA ILE A 228 -10.39 22.50 -13.29
C ILE A 228 -9.52 23.72 -13.60
N PHE A 229 -8.46 23.93 -12.81
CA PHE A 229 -7.68 25.18 -12.94
C PHE A 229 -6.58 25.10 -13.99
N PHE A 230 -6.09 23.91 -14.32
CA PHE A 230 -4.96 23.74 -15.22
C PHE A 230 -5.27 22.90 -16.46
N GLU A 231 -6.42 22.25 -16.51
CA GLU A 231 -6.85 21.36 -17.61
C GLU A 231 -5.77 20.33 -18.02
N SER A 232 -4.90 19.97 -17.07
CA SER A 232 -3.71 19.18 -17.31
C SER A 232 -3.61 17.99 -16.36
N ALA A 233 -3.57 16.79 -16.94
CA ALA A 233 -3.37 15.55 -16.18
C ALA A 233 -2.04 15.53 -15.41
N ARG A 234 -0.98 16.11 -15.98
CA ARG A 234 0.31 16.25 -15.27
C ARG A 234 0.18 17.11 -14.03
N MET A 235 -0.53 18.26 -14.12
CA MET A 235 -0.75 19.15 -12.98
C MET A 235 -1.62 18.47 -11.91
N SER A 236 -2.68 17.79 -12.29
CA SER A 236 -3.46 16.99 -11.34
C SER A 236 -2.59 15.97 -10.60
N LEU A 237 -1.67 15.31 -11.30
CA LEU A 237 -0.74 14.36 -10.68
C LEU A 237 0.27 15.05 -9.77
N VAL A 238 0.73 16.25 -10.10
CA VAL A 238 1.61 17.05 -9.24
C VAL A 238 0.91 17.44 -7.94
N PHE A 239 -0.32 17.95 -7.99
CA PHE A 239 -1.09 18.29 -6.79
C PHE A 239 -1.40 17.06 -5.94
N TYR A 240 -1.77 15.94 -6.57
CA TYR A 240 -1.93 14.67 -5.87
C TYR A 240 -0.63 14.22 -5.18
N SER A 241 0.50 14.28 -5.89
CA SER A 241 1.80 13.90 -5.34
C SER A 241 2.22 14.80 -4.19
N ALA A 242 1.98 16.11 -4.29
CA ALA A 242 2.24 17.05 -3.21
C ALA A 242 1.39 16.72 -1.95
N ASN A 243 0.09 16.46 -2.14
CA ASN A 243 -0.78 15.98 -1.06
C ASN A 243 -0.24 14.70 -0.41
N ALA A 244 0.12 13.70 -1.20
CA ALA A 244 0.65 12.43 -0.70
C ALA A 244 1.97 12.63 0.08
N VAL A 245 2.86 13.51 -0.37
CA VAL A 245 4.08 13.89 0.37
C VAL A 245 3.73 14.48 1.73
N VAL A 246 2.82 15.46 1.77
CA VAL A 246 2.41 16.12 3.03
C VAL A 246 1.84 15.11 4.01
N PHE A 247 0.91 14.25 3.58
CA PHE A 247 0.31 13.25 4.48
C PHE A 247 1.30 12.18 4.94
N ASN A 248 2.23 11.74 4.09
CA ASN A 248 3.29 10.82 4.51
C ASN A 248 4.25 11.47 5.52
N LEU A 249 4.56 12.75 5.39
CA LEU A 249 5.34 13.50 6.39
C LEU A 249 4.58 13.63 7.72
N ILE A 250 3.28 13.90 7.66
CA ILE A 250 2.42 13.91 8.86
C ILE A 250 2.42 12.53 9.54
N MET A 251 2.29 11.45 8.77
CA MET A 251 2.35 10.08 9.31
C MET A 251 3.71 9.79 9.96
N LEU A 252 4.82 10.19 9.33
CA LEU A 252 6.17 10.08 9.91
C LEU A 252 6.29 10.85 11.22
N PHE A 253 5.73 12.06 11.28
CA PHE A 253 5.74 12.87 12.51
C PHE A 253 4.96 12.18 13.64
N PHE A 254 3.78 11.65 13.37
CA PHE A 254 3.01 10.93 14.38
C PHE A 254 3.67 9.60 14.78
N SER A 255 4.20 8.84 13.83
CA SER A 255 4.92 7.60 14.15
C SER A 255 6.17 7.86 14.99
N TYR A 256 6.89 8.97 14.78
CA TYR A 256 7.98 9.40 15.64
C TYR A 256 7.52 9.75 17.07
N LYS A 257 6.40 10.46 17.21
CA LYS A 257 5.81 10.73 18.53
C LYS A 257 5.41 9.44 19.26
N ILE A 258 4.87 8.48 18.55
CA ILE A 258 4.55 7.15 19.07
C ILE A 258 5.82 6.42 19.50
N ALA A 259 6.89 6.44 18.69
CA ALA A 259 8.17 5.83 19.01
C ALA A 259 8.79 6.42 20.28
N SER A 260 8.65 7.73 20.52
CA SER A 260 9.16 8.46 21.67
C SER A 260 8.22 8.47 22.89
N ASN A 261 7.13 7.72 22.85
CA ASN A 261 6.10 7.63 23.91
C ASN A 261 5.48 8.99 24.31
N LYS A 262 5.33 9.91 23.32
CA LYS A 262 4.77 11.25 23.51
C LYS A 262 3.32 11.37 23.02
N LEU A 263 2.65 10.21 22.72
CA LEU A 263 1.31 10.18 22.12
C LEU A 263 0.46 9.06 22.70
#